data_734dced15c5cb338e40db1512d371501
#
_entry.id   734dced15c5cb338e40db1512d371501
#
_cell.length_a   1.000
_cell.length_b   1.000
_cell.length_c   1.000
_cell.angle_alpha   90.00
_cell.angle_beta   90.00
_cell.angle_gamma   90.00
#
_symmetry.space_group_name_H-M   'P 1'
#
loop_
_entity.id
_entity.type
_entity.pdbx_description
1 polymer ?
#
loop_
_entity_poly.entity_id
_entity_poly.type
_entity_poly.pdbx_seq_one_letter_code
_entity_poly.pdbx_strand_id
1 'polypeptide(L)'
;MAIGSALSVGLIGLKAFIIQIQAFVSPGLPYFSIIGLPDTSLSEARERVKSACQASGAKWPETRVTVNLSPASMPKRGSSHDLAIAASVLSASGTIPHDCLNDTVVLGEVNLDGTVLPINGLLPILLHARDQGVCKVIVPHANLDEAALMPDVDAIGIRHVGELIELMGGTANYTIPDMIRDVDANDGAMSVCPPPGDMNEVMGQETAKWALEVAAAGGHHLMMTGPPGTGKTMLASRIPGIMSPLSESEQLEVASIRSLCGTLPSYGISDVPPFEAPHHTASTASLVGGGAGLAQPGAITRAHRGILFMDEAPEFSARTLQTLREPLESGYVAISRAKGTTYYPARFQLIMAANPCPCGYAYGNGERCTCREKDRIKYFSRLSGPILDRIDIQIEVPPVERINPGTVPSGESSHAIRLRVMVARQTARERFREFGWVCNAQATGTWLRANTSTKAIELVNHALASERLSLRGADRAMRLAWTLSDLSGKTSPGPEEMMQGISMRTRLT
;
A
#
# COMPACT_ATOMS: atom_id res chain seq x y z
N MET A 1 44.77 11.79 -13.85
CA MET A 1 43.93 11.32 -12.75
C MET A 1 42.52 11.56 -13.19
N ALA A 2 41.74 10.51 -13.40
CA ALA A 2 40.40 10.63 -13.90
C ALA A 2 39.40 10.27 -12.77
N ILE A 3 38.34 11.06 -12.64
CA ILE A 3 37.21 10.78 -11.79
C ILE A 3 36.08 10.29 -12.71
N GLY A 4 35.57 9.09 -12.45
CA GLY A 4 34.34 8.61 -13.08
C GLY A 4 33.15 8.88 -12.16
N SER A 5 32.03 9.30 -12.73
CA SER A 5 30.82 9.58 -11.97
C SER A 5 29.61 8.89 -12.57
N ALA A 6 28.65 8.49 -11.72
CA ALA A 6 27.34 8.00 -12.08
C ALA A 6 26.31 8.46 -11.04
N LEU A 7 25.05 8.58 -11.44
CA LEU A 7 23.94 8.82 -10.52
C LEU A 7 23.24 7.51 -10.19
N SER A 8 22.81 7.39 -8.96
CA SER A 8 21.90 6.33 -8.51
C SER A 8 20.84 6.95 -7.59
N VAL A 9 19.87 6.16 -7.16
CA VAL A 9 18.79 6.65 -6.29
C VAL A 9 18.59 5.67 -5.14
N GLY A 10 18.57 6.19 -3.92
CA GLY A 10 18.26 5.42 -2.71
C GLY A 10 16.83 5.63 -2.26
N LEU A 11 16.29 4.67 -1.50
CA LEU A 11 14.95 4.72 -0.91
C LEU A 11 14.99 4.69 0.62
N ILE A 12 14.15 5.52 1.24
CA ILE A 12 13.77 5.43 2.66
C ILE A 12 12.24 5.39 2.72
N GLY A 13 11.68 4.20 2.86
CA GLY A 13 10.25 4.01 2.62
C GLY A 13 9.90 4.24 1.16
N LEU A 14 8.97 5.15 0.89
CA LEU A 14 8.64 5.60 -0.48
C LEU A 14 9.36 6.90 -0.89
N LYS A 15 10.13 7.49 0.01
CA LYS A 15 10.89 8.70 -0.31
C LYS A 15 12.22 8.30 -0.94
N ALA A 16 12.44 8.79 -2.15
CA ALA A 16 13.69 8.60 -2.87
C ALA A 16 14.62 9.81 -2.72
N PHE A 17 15.91 9.60 -2.94
CA PHE A 17 16.93 10.64 -2.95
C PHE A 17 18.05 10.26 -3.90
N ILE A 18 18.60 11.24 -4.61
CA ILE A 18 19.70 11.03 -5.54
C ILE A 18 20.99 10.72 -4.76
N ILE A 19 21.73 9.76 -5.26
CA ILE A 19 23.07 9.39 -4.80
C ILE A 19 24.06 9.64 -5.93
N GLN A 20 25.02 10.52 -5.70
CA GLN A 20 26.14 10.69 -6.59
C GLN A 20 27.24 9.68 -6.22
N ILE A 21 27.64 8.86 -7.18
CA ILE A 21 28.69 7.86 -7.04
C ILE A 21 29.91 8.34 -7.82
N GLN A 22 31.02 8.48 -7.15
CA GLN A 22 32.28 8.94 -7.72
C GLN A 22 33.37 7.92 -7.48
N ALA A 23 34.02 7.45 -8.55
CA ALA A 23 35.19 6.58 -8.50
C ALA A 23 36.45 7.34 -8.83
N PHE A 24 37.50 7.08 -8.06
CA PHE A 24 38.82 7.65 -8.25
C PHE A 24 39.87 6.54 -8.34
N VAL A 25 40.64 6.53 -9.43
CA VAL A 25 41.75 5.62 -9.65
C VAL A 25 43.06 6.38 -9.42
N SER A 26 43.85 5.94 -8.44
CA SER A 26 45.11 6.58 -8.03
C SER A 26 46.29 5.59 -8.02
N PRO A 27 47.52 6.07 -8.21
CA PRO A 27 48.70 5.23 -8.06
C PRO A 27 48.80 4.61 -6.68
N GLY A 28 49.32 3.40 -6.56
CA GLY A 28 49.52 2.70 -5.30
C GLY A 28 49.28 1.18 -5.43
N LEU A 29 49.43 0.49 -4.33
CA LEU A 29 49.13 -0.95 -4.27
C LEU A 29 47.65 -1.22 -4.59
N PRO A 30 47.36 -2.33 -5.26
CA PRO A 30 45.98 -2.71 -5.59
C PRO A 30 45.09 -2.76 -4.32
N TYR A 31 44.10 -1.87 -4.29
CA TYR A 31 43.18 -1.80 -3.17
C TYR A 31 41.85 -1.23 -3.65
N PHE A 32 40.73 -1.86 -3.31
CA PHE A 32 39.38 -1.36 -3.63
C PHE A 32 38.64 -0.99 -2.35
N SER A 33 38.22 0.27 -2.23
CA SER A 33 37.42 0.77 -1.12
C SER A 33 36.19 1.49 -1.58
N ILE A 34 35.07 1.26 -0.86
CA ILE A 34 33.81 1.96 -1.07
C ILE A 34 33.47 2.70 0.22
N ILE A 35 33.19 4.01 0.13
CA ILE A 35 32.85 4.90 1.24
C ILE A 35 31.38 5.27 1.14
N GLY A 36 30.66 5.30 2.27
CA GLY A 36 29.27 5.72 2.34
C GLY A 36 28.24 4.59 2.32
N LEU A 37 28.68 3.32 2.42
CA LEU A 37 27.79 2.15 2.63
C LEU A 37 27.93 1.59 4.06
N PRO A 38 26.95 0.84 4.59
CA PRO A 38 27.11 0.08 5.83
C PRO A 38 28.15 -1.04 5.70
N ASP A 39 28.87 -1.37 6.77
CA ASP A 39 30.04 -2.23 6.79
C ASP A 39 29.85 -3.62 6.12
N THR A 40 28.78 -4.33 6.41
CA THR A 40 28.49 -5.66 5.83
C THR A 40 28.25 -5.62 4.33
N SER A 41 27.50 -4.63 3.86
CA SER A 41 27.21 -4.46 2.43
C SER A 41 28.43 -4.00 1.63
N LEU A 42 29.41 -3.35 2.28
CA LEU A 42 30.64 -2.87 1.66
C LEU A 42 31.54 -3.99 1.13
N SER A 43 31.74 -5.05 1.93
CA SER A 43 32.59 -6.16 1.51
C SER A 43 31.98 -6.96 0.36
N GLU A 44 30.68 -7.20 0.44
CA GLU A 44 29.93 -7.92 -0.60
C GLU A 44 29.88 -7.15 -1.92
N ALA A 45 29.54 -5.86 -1.90
CA ALA A 45 29.49 -5.02 -3.09
C ALA A 45 30.85 -4.93 -3.79
N ARG A 46 31.97 -4.88 -3.05
CA ARG A 46 33.32 -4.85 -3.64
C ARG A 46 33.59 -6.08 -4.50
N GLU A 47 33.33 -7.27 -3.95
CA GLU A 47 33.59 -8.51 -4.68
C GLU A 47 32.65 -8.67 -5.86
N ARG A 48 31.35 -8.35 -5.71
CA ARG A 48 30.41 -8.44 -6.82
C ARG A 48 30.78 -7.50 -7.97
N VAL A 49 30.99 -6.23 -7.70
CA VAL A 49 31.32 -5.21 -8.72
C VAL A 49 32.63 -5.55 -9.44
N LYS A 50 33.68 -5.92 -8.69
CA LYS A 50 34.98 -6.28 -9.28
C LYS A 50 34.86 -7.47 -10.20
N SER A 51 34.23 -8.55 -9.73
CA SER A 51 34.04 -9.79 -10.51
C SER A 51 33.19 -9.55 -11.73
N ALA A 52 32.08 -8.79 -11.60
CA ALA A 52 31.20 -8.44 -12.70
C ALA A 52 31.90 -7.65 -13.81
N CYS A 53 32.74 -6.66 -13.45
CA CYS A 53 33.53 -5.92 -14.44
C CYS A 53 34.53 -6.83 -15.15
N GLN A 54 35.23 -7.71 -14.43
CA GLN A 54 36.18 -8.66 -15.00
C GLN A 54 35.49 -9.68 -15.92
N ALA A 55 34.34 -10.22 -15.51
CA ALA A 55 33.52 -11.15 -16.31
C ALA A 55 32.98 -10.49 -17.59
N SER A 56 32.85 -9.18 -17.61
CA SER A 56 32.46 -8.39 -18.81
C SER A 56 33.62 -8.11 -19.76
N GLY A 57 34.84 -8.64 -19.49
CA GLY A 57 36.03 -8.40 -20.29
C GLY A 57 36.75 -7.07 -20.00
N ALA A 58 36.26 -6.27 -19.03
CA ALA A 58 36.91 -5.04 -18.65
C ALA A 58 38.16 -5.31 -17.81
N LYS A 59 39.24 -4.59 -18.12
CA LYS A 59 40.47 -4.66 -17.31
C LYS A 59 40.27 -3.91 -16.00
N TRP A 60 40.29 -4.64 -14.88
CA TRP A 60 40.21 -4.03 -13.57
C TRP A 60 41.53 -3.28 -13.27
N PRO A 61 41.45 -2.03 -12.73
CA PRO A 61 42.71 -1.30 -12.41
C PRO A 61 43.57 -2.02 -11.37
N GLU A 62 44.86 -2.28 -11.72
CA GLU A 62 45.85 -2.88 -10.81
C GLU A 62 46.46 -1.83 -9.84
N THR A 63 45.69 -0.83 -9.49
CA THR A 63 46.05 0.30 -8.64
C THR A 63 45.00 0.53 -7.57
N ARG A 64 45.09 1.62 -6.83
CA ARG A 64 44.09 1.94 -5.80
C ARG A 64 42.81 2.53 -6.40
N VAL A 65 41.68 1.87 -6.16
CA VAL A 65 40.36 2.34 -6.54
C VAL A 65 39.61 2.76 -5.27
N THR A 66 39.06 3.96 -5.26
CA THR A 66 38.22 4.46 -4.18
C THR A 66 36.92 4.98 -4.75
N VAL A 67 35.79 4.46 -4.26
CA VAL A 67 34.43 4.90 -4.64
C VAL A 67 33.77 5.58 -3.46
N ASN A 68 33.17 6.73 -3.69
CA ASN A 68 32.43 7.49 -2.70
C ASN A 68 30.96 7.63 -3.11
N LEU A 69 30.05 7.34 -2.18
CA LEU A 69 28.60 7.53 -2.36
C LEU A 69 28.14 8.73 -1.54
N SER A 70 27.77 9.81 -2.20
CA SER A 70 27.31 11.07 -1.58
C SER A 70 25.79 11.24 -1.70
N PRO A 71 25.11 11.80 -0.68
CA PRO A 71 25.60 12.29 0.61
C PRO A 71 25.81 11.17 1.64
N ALA A 72 26.89 11.22 2.42
CA ALA A 72 27.23 10.18 3.41
C ALA A 72 26.22 10.07 4.57
N SER A 73 25.48 11.13 4.86
CA SER A 73 24.48 11.18 5.95
C SER A 73 23.21 10.34 5.69
N MET A 74 22.92 10.00 4.42
CA MET A 74 21.75 9.23 4.04
C MET A 74 22.06 7.73 4.05
N PRO A 75 21.21 6.89 4.66
CA PRO A 75 21.41 5.45 4.67
C PRO A 75 21.27 4.87 3.26
N LYS A 76 22.34 4.29 2.76
CA LYS A 76 22.37 3.54 1.51
C LYS A 76 22.35 2.07 1.84
N ARG A 77 21.45 1.33 1.24
CA ARG A 77 21.22 -0.08 1.56
C ARG A 77 20.85 -0.85 0.31
N GLY A 78 21.22 -2.12 0.33
CA GLY A 78 20.93 -3.04 -0.76
C GLY A 78 21.97 -2.96 -1.88
N SER A 79 21.80 -3.85 -2.81
CA SER A 79 22.68 -4.09 -3.96
C SER A 79 22.26 -3.30 -5.21
N SER A 80 21.15 -2.54 -5.16
CA SER A 80 20.63 -1.76 -6.28
C SER A 80 21.59 -0.69 -6.84
N HIS A 81 22.66 -0.38 -6.10
CA HIS A 81 23.69 0.60 -6.51
C HIS A 81 24.91 -0.06 -7.17
N ASP A 82 24.99 -1.39 -7.18
CA ASP A 82 26.17 -2.12 -7.65
C ASP A 82 26.51 -1.78 -9.11
N LEU A 83 25.48 -1.70 -9.98
CA LEU A 83 25.68 -1.33 -11.38
C LEU A 83 26.22 0.10 -11.55
N ALA A 84 25.73 1.05 -10.74
CA ALA A 84 26.22 2.43 -10.78
C ALA A 84 27.65 2.56 -10.22
N ILE A 85 28.00 1.73 -9.23
CA ILE A 85 29.39 1.62 -8.74
C ILE A 85 30.29 1.06 -9.85
N ALA A 86 29.87 -0.02 -10.53
CA ALA A 86 30.58 -0.57 -11.69
C ALA A 86 30.78 0.48 -12.76
N ALA A 87 29.72 1.18 -13.17
CA ALA A 87 29.74 2.23 -14.18
C ALA A 87 30.72 3.36 -13.84
N SER A 88 30.74 3.82 -12.57
CA SER A 88 31.66 4.86 -12.11
C SER A 88 33.14 4.41 -12.19
N VAL A 89 33.44 3.15 -11.84
CA VAL A 89 34.80 2.58 -11.93
C VAL A 89 35.21 2.39 -13.38
N LEU A 90 34.33 1.89 -14.26
CA LEU A 90 34.59 1.74 -15.70
C LEU A 90 34.88 3.10 -16.35
N SER A 91 34.16 4.15 -15.95
CA SER A 91 34.44 5.52 -16.42
C SER A 91 35.78 6.03 -15.88
N ALA A 92 36.08 5.84 -14.59
CA ALA A 92 37.36 6.27 -14.00
C ALA A 92 38.58 5.53 -14.59
N SER A 93 38.40 4.28 -15.03
CA SER A 93 39.44 3.48 -15.70
C SER A 93 39.61 3.79 -17.18
N GLY A 94 38.71 4.58 -17.79
CA GLY A 94 38.74 4.89 -19.21
C GLY A 94 38.18 3.73 -20.11
N THR A 95 37.51 2.75 -19.52
CA THR A 95 36.82 1.68 -20.26
C THR A 95 35.60 2.23 -21.00
N ILE A 96 34.92 3.22 -20.41
CA ILE A 96 33.85 4.02 -21.02
C ILE A 96 34.20 5.52 -20.91
N PRO A 97 33.64 6.40 -21.74
CA PRO A 97 33.88 7.85 -21.70
C PRO A 97 33.54 8.47 -20.32
N HIS A 98 34.31 9.47 -19.90
CA HIS A 98 34.22 10.02 -18.55
C HIS A 98 32.86 10.70 -18.23
N ASP A 99 32.25 11.35 -19.20
CA ASP A 99 31.06 12.18 -18.97
C ASP A 99 29.75 11.56 -19.50
N CYS A 100 29.79 10.30 -19.94
CA CYS A 100 28.65 9.65 -20.60
C CYS A 100 27.46 9.37 -19.69
N LEU A 101 27.65 9.46 -18.36
CA LEU A 101 26.61 9.13 -17.34
C LEU A 101 26.21 10.32 -16.46
N ASN A 102 26.62 11.56 -16.78
CA ASN A 102 26.41 12.71 -15.91
C ASN A 102 24.93 12.99 -15.59
N ASP A 103 24.03 12.78 -16.56
CA ASP A 103 22.58 13.03 -16.41
C ASP A 103 21.77 11.71 -16.47
N THR A 104 22.40 10.59 -16.16
CA THR A 104 21.77 9.28 -16.26
C THR A 104 21.80 8.58 -14.90
N VAL A 105 20.63 8.19 -14.43
CA VAL A 105 20.50 7.32 -13.26
C VAL A 105 20.77 5.88 -13.66
N VAL A 106 21.62 5.19 -12.93
CA VAL A 106 22.00 3.79 -13.16
C VAL A 106 21.60 2.96 -11.95
N LEU A 107 20.84 1.91 -12.17
CA LEU A 107 20.27 1.05 -11.15
C LEU A 107 20.41 -0.41 -11.54
N GLY A 108 20.74 -1.26 -10.59
CA GLY A 108 20.80 -2.71 -10.77
C GLY A 108 21.67 -3.39 -9.74
N GLU A 109 21.30 -4.56 -9.33
CA GLU A 109 22.14 -5.49 -8.61
C GLU A 109 22.96 -6.29 -9.63
N VAL A 110 24.24 -6.57 -9.33
CA VAL A 110 25.08 -7.36 -10.22
C VAL A 110 25.50 -8.67 -9.59
N ASN A 111 25.50 -9.74 -10.39
CA ASN A 111 26.10 -11.01 -10.02
C ASN A 111 27.61 -11.04 -10.34
N LEU A 112 28.32 -12.04 -9.83
CA LEU A 112 29.76 -12.22 -10.04
C LEU A 112 30.12 -12.44 -11.52
N ASP A 113 29.22 -13.00 -12.31
CA ASP A 113 29.35 -13.24 -13.75
C ASP A 113 29.04 -12.02 -14.62
N GLY A 114 28.65 -10.89 -14.01
CA GLY A 114 28.30 -9.65 -14.68
C GLY A 114 26.83 -9.52 -15.08
N THR A 115 25.99 -10.50 -14.77
CA THR A 115 24.56 -10.42 -15.02
C THR A 115 23.88 -9.40 -14.08
N VAL A 116 22.85 -8.71 -14.60
CA VAL A 116 22.11 -7.66 -13.87
C VAL A 116 20.77 -8.20 -13.42
N LEU A 117 20.54 -8.16 -12.13
CA LEU A 117 19.35 -8.68 -11.47
C LEU A 117 18.29 -7.58 -11.26
N PRO A 118 16.99 -7.95 -11.23
CA PRO A 118 15.90 -7.03 -10.99
C PRO A 118 15.99 -6.39 -9.60
N ILE A 119 15.44 -5.18 -9.49
CA ILE A 119 15.36 -4.44 -8.24
C ILE A 119 13.89 -4.18 -7.87
N ASN A 120 13.60 -4.12 -6.58
CA ASN A 120 12.30 -3.70 -6.07
C ASN A 120 12.26 -2.20 -5.81
N GLY A 121 11.12 -1.57 -6.06
CA GLY A 121 10.93 -0.15 -5.79
C GLY A 121 11.43 0.76 -6.92
N LEU A 122 11.44 0.28 -8.16
CA LEU A 122 11.85 1.10 -9.30
C LEU A 122 10.88 2.27 -9.51
N LEU A 123 9.57 2.07 -9.44
CA LEU A 123 8.58 3.13 -9.73
C LEU A 123 8.74 4.36 -8.83
N PRO A 124 8.83 4.28 -7.48
CA PRO A 124 9.10 5.46 -6.66
C PRO A 124 10.45 6.12 -6.94
N ILE A 125 11.44 5.36 -7.41
CA ILE A 125 12.74 5.89 -7.84
C ILE A 125 12.57 6.73 -9.12
N LEU A 126 11.86 6.21 -10.13
CA LEU A 126 11.62 6.91 -11.39
C LEU A 126 10.81 8.19 -11.21
N LEU A 127 9.76 8.13 -10.37
CA LEU A 127 8.97 9.31 -10.00
C LEU A 127 9.87 10.42 -9.43
N HIS A 128 10.75 10.07 -8.50
CA HIS A 128 11.66 11.04 -7.91
C HIS A 128 12.70 11.56 -8.91
N ALA A 129 13.30 10.68 -9.72
CA ALA A 129 14.28 11.07 -10.73
C ALA A 129 13.68 12.09 -11.72
N ARG A 130 12.47 11.82 -12.22
CA ARG A 130 11.70 12.73 -13.08
C ARG A 130 11.47 14.09 -12.39
N ASP A 131 11.03 14.09 -11.14
CA ASP A 131 10.76 15.31 -10.38
C ASP A 131 12.03 16.14 -10.12
N GLN A 132 13.22 15.53 -10.19
CA GLN A 132 14.53 16.19 -10.16
C GLN A 132 15.07 16.56 -11.54
N GLY A 133 14.29 16.32 -12.62
CA GLY A 133 14.68 16.63 -13.99
C GLY A 133 15.62 15.60 -14.65
N VAL A 134 15.81 14.43 -14.03
CA VAL A 134 16.59 13.33 -14.60
C VAL A 134 15.63 12.38 -15.32
N CYS A 135 15.67 12.43 -16.66
CA CYS A 135 14.77 11.64 -17.51
C CYS A 135 15.42 10.40 -18.15
N LYS A 136 16.76 10.26 -18.08
CA LYS A 136 17.47 9.10 -18.60
C LYS A 136 17.82 8.12 -17.49
N VAL A 137 17.43 6.87 -17.67
CA VAL A 137 17.69 5.83 -16.66
C VAL A 137 18.17 4.52 -17.32
N ILE A 138 19.13 3.87 -16.71
CA ILE A 138 19.58 2.52 -17.05
C ILE A 138 19.13 1.61 -15.93
N VAL A 139 18.34 0.60 -16.27
CA VAL A 139 17.68 -0.31 -15.33
C VAL A 139 17.93 -1.76 -15.72
N PRO A 140 17.72 -2.73 -14.82
CA PRO A 140 17.68 -4.14 -15.21
C PRO A 140 16.61 -4.38 -16.27
N HIS A 141 16.90 -5.21 -17.25
CA HIS A 141 15.95 -5.53 -18.33
C HIS A 141 14.61 -6.06 -17.80
N ALA A 142 14.64 -6.86 -16.74
CA ALA A 142 13.45 -7.39 -16.08
C ALA A 142 12.54 -6.30 -15.44
N ASN A 143 13.04 -5.07 -15.27
CA ASN A 143 12.25 -3.95 -14.76
C ASN A 143 11.72 -3.03 -15.87
N LEU A 144 11.91 -3.34 -17.16
CA LEU A 144 11.47 -2.47 -18.27
C LEU A 144 9.95 -2.29 -18.29
N ASP A 145 9.17 -3.34 -18.02
CA ASP A 145 7.71 -3.25 -17.99
C ASP A 145 7.24 -2.27 -16.88
N GLU A 146 7.92 -2.27 -15.74
CA GLU A 146 7.69 -1.30 -14.68
C GLU A 146 8.11 0.11 -15.09
N ALA A 147 9.24 0.26 -15.76
CA ALA A 147 9.71 1.56 -16.25
C ALA A 147 8.78 2.15 -17.32
N ALA A 148 8.18 1.30 -18.16
CA ALA A 148 7.22 1.71 -19.19
C ALA A 148 5.94 2.36 -18.65
N LEU A 149 5.65 2.20 -17.33
CA LEU A 149 4.57 2.93 -16.66
C LEU A 149 4.85 4.43 -16.53
N MET A 150 6.06 4.86 -16.83
CA MET A 150 6.51 6.26 -16.78
C MET A 150 6.95 6.73 -18.17
N PRO A 151 6.01 7.13 -19.05
CA PRO A 151 6.34 7.48 -20.45
C PRO A 151 7.26 8.69 -20.59
N ASP A 152 7.36 9.54 -19.55
CA ASP A 152 8.24 10.71 -19.52
C ASP A 152 9.70 10.36 -19.16
N VAL A 153 10.01 9.08 -18.93
CA VAL A 153 11.34 8.59 -18.56
C VAL A 153 11.87 7.71 -19.69
N ASP A 154 13.04 8.06 -20.21
CA ASP A 154 13.78 7.27 -21.21
C ASP A 154 14.57 6.17 -20.50
N ALA A 155 13.97 4.97 -20.46
CA ALA A 155 14.53 3.82 -19.74
C ALA A 155 15.20 2.85 -20.69
N ILE A 156 16.48 2.56 -20.43
CA ILE A 156 17.27 1.56 -21.16
C ILE A 156 17.47 0.34 -20.26
N GLY A 157 16.97 -0.81 -20.70
CA GLY A 157 17.11 -2.08 -20.00
C GLY A 157 18.39 -2.82 -20.38
N ILE A 158 19.13 -3.28 -19.38
CA ILE A 158 20.33 -4.11 -19.61
C ILE A 158 20.27 -5.41 -18.81
N ARG A 159 20.85 -6.49 -19.35
CA ARG A 159 20.95 -7.81 -18.74
C ARG A 159 22.32 -8.11 -18.18
N HIS A 160 23.35 -7.40 -18.67
CA HIS A 160 24.73 -7.66 -18.36
C HIS A 160 25.56 -6.36 -18.31
N VAL A 161 26.55 -6.29 -17.42
CA VAL A 161 27.47 -5.14 -17.36
C VAL A 161 28.17 -4.89 -18.70
N GLY A 162 28.41 -5.95 -19.51
CA GLY A 162 28.95 -5.82 -20.86
C GLY A 162 28.07 -4.99 -21.78
N GLU A 163 26.74 -5.13 -21.72
CA GLU A 163 25.82 -4.29 -22.49
C GLU A 163 25.92 -2.82 -22.10
N LEU A 164 26.14 -2.51 -20.79
CA LEU A 164 26.42 -1.15 -20.36
C LEU A 164 27.70 -0.58 -20.99
N ILE A 165 28.77 -1.38 -21.05
CA ILE A 165 30.05 -0.96 -21.65
C ILE A 165 29.85 -0.64 -23.14
N GLU A 166 29.16 -1.51 -23.88
CA GLU A 166 28.88 -1.32 -25.31
C GLU A 166 27.96 -0.13 -25.57
N LEU A 167 26.91 0.03 -24.77
CA LEU A 167 25.97 1.16 -24.82
C LEU A 167 26.70 2.50 -24.65
N MET A 168 27.76 2.53 -23.82
CA MET A 168 28.58 3.72 -23.57
C MET A 168 29.76 3.84 -24.56
N GLY A 169 29.82 3.00 -25.62
CA GLY A 169 30.86 3.10 -26.66
C GLY A 169 32.17 2.41 -26.31
N GLY A 170 32.22 1.59 -25.27
CA GLY A 170 33.36 0.73 -24.94
C GLY A 170 33.29 -0.61 -25.67
N THR A 171 34.30 -1.47 -25.41
CA THR A 171 34.34 -2.84 -25.98
C THR A 171 34.24 -3.84 -24.83
N ALA A 172 33.32 -4.79 -24.93
CA ALA A 172 33.09 -5.82 -23.93
C ALA A 172 33.26 -7.23 -24.55
N ASN A 173 33.53 -8.21 -23.69
CA ASN A 173 33.52 -9.62 -24.03
C ASN A 173 32.81 -10.40 -22.93
N TYR A 174 31.57 -10.82 -23.19
CA TYR A 174 30.72 -11.45 -22.21
C TYR A 174 29.77 -12.45 -22.85
N THR A 175 29.17 -13.28 -22.02
CA THR A 175 28.13 -14.23 -22.42
C THR A 175 26.95 -14.10 -21.47
N ILE A 176 25.76 -13.91 -22.00
CA ILE A 176 24.53 -13.90 -21.18
C ILE A 176 24.08 -15.35 -21.02
N PRO A 177 24.00 -15.90 -19.80
CA PRO A 177 23.50 -17.25 -19.56
C PRO A 177 22.04 -17.41 -20.03
N ASP A 178 21.72 -18.55 -20.66
CA ASP A 178 20.38 -18.82 -21.20
C ASP A 178 19.28 -18.83 -20.10
N MET A 179 19.63 -19.16 -18.86
CA MET A 179 18.71 -19.15 -17.73
C MET A 179 18.09 -17.77 -17.41
N ILE A 180 18.75 -16.68 -17.82
CA ILE A 180 18.22 -15.32 -17.60
C ILE A 180 17.16 -14.97 -18.65
N ARG A 181 17.22 -15.61 -19.83
CA ARG A 181 16.18 -15.48 -20.87
C ARG A 181 14.83 -16.05 -20.42
N ASP A 182 14.84 -17.03 -19.49
CA ASP A 182 13.63 -17.70 -18.99
C ASP A 182 13.05 -17.04 -17.72
N VAL A 183 13.85 -16.31 -16.93
CA VAL A 183 13.37 -15.56 -15.76
C VAL A 183 12.50 -14.36 -16.19
N ASP A 184 12.78 -13.77 -17.34
CA ASP A 184 11.92 -12.74 -17.94
C ASP A 184 10.53 -13.28 -18.36
N ALA A 185 10.36 -14.61 -18.45
CA ALA A 185 9.14 -15.21 -19.00
C ALA A 185 8.25 -15.92 -17.97
N ASN A 186 8.71 -16.29 -16.76
CA ASN A 186 7.99 -17.32 -16.00
C ASN A 186 7.82 -17.12 -14.49
N ASP A 187 8.48 -16.20 -13.82
CA ASP A 187 8.25 -15.99 -12.35
C ASP A 187 7.25 -14.87 -12.03
N GLY A 188 6.67 -14.28 -13.04
CA GLY A 188 5.53 -13.38 -12.93
C GLY A 188 4.18 -14.08 -12.99
N ALA A 189 4.03 -15.30 -12.49
CA ALA A 189 2.71 -15.82 -12.08
C ALA A 189 2.25 -15.01 -10.85
N MET A 190 2.30 -13.71 -11.00
CA MET A 190 1.66 -12.76 -10.15
C MET A 190 0.18 -13.07 -10.21
N SER A 191 -0.37 -13.42 -9.10
CA SER A 191 -1.78 -13.52 -8.89
C SER A 191 -2.45 -12.32 -9.53
N VAL A 192 -3.01 -12.53 -10.71
CA VAL A 192 -4.01 -11.63 -11.26
C VAL A 192 -5.01 -11.51 -10.12
N CYS A 193 -5.04 -10.36 -9.45
CA CYS A 193 -6.08 -10.13 -8.47
C CYS A 193 -7.38 -10.26 -9.27
N PRO A 194 -8.19 -11.29 -9.05
CA PRO A 194 -9.40 -11.46 -9.83
C PRO A 194 -10.21 -10.16 -9.68
N PRO A 195 -10.86 -9.69 -10.74
CA PRO A 195 -11.72 -8.52 -10.63
C PRO A 195 -12.67 -8.72 -9.45
N PRO A 196 -12.97 -7.67 -8.66
CA PRO A 196 -13.91 -7.80 -7.57
C PRO A 196 -15.22 -8.35 -8.11
N GLY A 197 -15.77 -9.38 -7.45
CA GLY A 197 -17.06 -9.95 -7.83
C GLY A 197 -18.16 -8.89 -7.80
N ASP A 198 -19.24 -9.10 -8.53
CA ASP A 198 -20.33 -8.14 -8.58
C ASP A 198 -21.24 -8.26 -7.34
N MET A 199 -21.78 -7.13 -6.84
CA MET A 199 -22.67 -7.08 -5.69
C MET A 199 -24.01 -7.77 -5.98
N ASN A 200 -24.41 -7.86 -7.24
CA ASN A 200 -25.64 -8.57 -7.66
C ASN A 200 -25.56 -10.09 -7.41
N GLU A 201 -24.37 -10.67 -7.30
CA GLU A 201 -24.16 -12.09 -6.98
C GLU A 201 -24.53 -12.41 -5.53
N VAL A 202 -24.56 -11.38 -4.65
CA VAL A 202 -24.93 -11.56 -3.25
C VAL A 202 -26.45 -11.63 -3.12
N MET A 203 -26.96 -12.79 -2.76
CA MET A 203 -28.39 -12.99 -2.58
C MET A 203 -28.88 -12.42 -1.25
N GLY A 204 -29.95 -11.61 -1.30
CA GLY A 204 -30.48 -10.93 -0.11
C GLY A 204 -29.50 -9.95 0.49
N GLN A 205 -29.47 -9.82 1.83
CA GLN A 205 -28.54 -8.98 2.59
C GLN A 205 -28.65 -7.48 2.26
N GLU A 206 -29.86 -6.99 1.94
CA GLU A 206 -30.07 -5.62 1.46
C GLU A 206 -29.59 -4.56 2.48
N THR A 207 -29.78 -4.80 3.77
CA THR A 207 -29.28 -3.91 4.85
C THR A 207 -27.74 -3.86 4.85
N ALA A 208 -27.08 -5.01 4.63
CA ALA A 208 -25.62 -5.06 4.59
C ALA A 208 -25.08 -4.38 3.33
N LYS A 209 -25.70 -4.61 2.16
CA LYS A 209 -25.35 -3.93 0.90
C LYS A 209 -25.46 -2.41 1.04
N TRP A 210 -26.58 -1.94 1.60
CA TRP A 210 -26.78 -0.52 1.88
C TRP A 210 -25.73 0.05 2.81
N ALA A 211 -25.42 -0.64 3.91
CA ALA A 211 -24.37 -0.21 4.83
C ALA A 211 -22.98 -0.15 4.15
N LEU A 212 -22.69 -1.07 3.23
CA LEU A 212 -21.45 -1.05 2.45
C LEU A 212 -21.42 0.12 1.46
N GLU A 213 -22.54 0.45 0.82
CA GLU A 213 -22.68 1.63 -0.03
C GLU A 213 -22.41 2.93 0.76
N VAL A 214 -23.05 3.08 1.94
CA VAL A 214 -22.81 4.21 2.84
C VAL A 214 -21.33 4.26 3.28
N ALA A 215 -20.76 3.10 3.63
CA ALA A 215 -19.35 3.01 4.00
C ALA A 215 -18.42 3.44 2.85
N ALA A 216 -18.68 2.96 1.63
CA ALA A 216 -17.93 3.34 0.43
C ALA A 216 -18.09 4.82 0.08
N ALA A 217 -19.29 5.38 0.19
CA ALA A 217 -19.55 6.80 -0.10
C ALA A 217 -18.87 7.74 0.90
N GLY A 218 -18.97 7.46 2.20
CA GLY A 218 -18.44 8.33 3.24
C GLY A 218 -17.00 8.04 3.69
N GLY A 219 -16.41 6.90 3.27
CA GLY A 219 -15.10 6.45 3.76
C GLY A 219 -15.16 5.91 5.20
N HIS A 220 -16.31 5.35 5.61
CA HIS A 220 -16.56 4.91 6.97
C HIS A 220 -15.99 3.52 7.24
N HIS A 221 -15.41 3.33 8.42
CA HIS A 221 -15.05 2.02 8.93
C HIS A 221 -16.30 1.24 9.33
N LEU A 222 -16.33 -0.05 9.01
CA LEU A 222 -17.52 -0.88 9.18
C LEU A 222 -17.20 -2.20 9.86
N MET A 223 -18.09 -2.66 10.74
CA MET A 223 -18.07 -3.98 11.36
C MET A 223 -19.36 -4.73 11.05
N MET A 224 -19.19 -5.95 10.54
CA MET A 224 -20.25 -6.93 10.30
C MET A 224 -20.23 -8.02 11.37
N THR A 225 -21.36 -8.27 12.01
CA THR A 225 -21.50 -9.38 12.96
C THR A 225 -22.59 -10.32 12.46
N GLY A 226 -22.34 -11.63 12.47
CA GLY A 226 -23.34 -12.61 12.03
C GLY A 226 -22.83 -14.04 12.09
N PRO A 227 -23.71 -15.05 12.04
CA PRO A 227 -23.34 -16.46 12.05
C PRO A 227 -22.36 -16.84 10.93
N PRO A 228 -21.64 -17.96 11.04
CA PRO A 228 -20.86 -18.51 9.94
C PRO A 228 -21.73 -18.75 8.70
N GLY A 229 -21.18 -18.55 7.51
CA GLY A 229 -21.88 -18.81 6.24
C GLY A 229 -22.89 -17.73 5.82
N THR A 230 -22.98 -16.57 6.50
CA THR A 230 -23.90 -15.50 6.12
C THR A 230 -23.37 -14.58 5.00
N GLY A 231 -22.19 -14.87 4.45
CA GLY A 231 -21.63 -14.13 3.30
C GLY A 231 -20.83 -12.88 3.67
N LYS A 232 -20.40 -12.68 4.92
CA LYS A 232 -19.61 -11.52 5.36
C LYS A 232 -18.34 -11.29 4.53
N THR A 233 -17.55 -12.33 4.32
CA THR A 233 -16.33 -12.29 3.49
C THR A 233 -16.67 -12.00 2.03
N MET A 234 -17.75 -12.60 1.52
CA MET A 234 -18.26 -12.35 0.18
C MET A 234 -18.67 -10.88 -0.02
N LEU A 235 -19.39 -10.29 0.91
CA LEU A 235 -19.77 -8.88 0.91
C LEU A 235 -18.53 -7.98 0.93
N ALA A 236 -17.57 -8.25 1.82
CA ALA A 236 -16.34 -7.46 1.96
C ALA A 236 -15.49 -7.46 0.67
N SER A 237 -15.34 -8.61 0.03
CA SER A 237 -14.54 -8.74 -1.20
C SER A 237 -15.10 -7.97 -2.40
N ARG A 238 -16.36 -7.57 -2.37
CA ARG A 238 -17.03 -6.81 -3.44
C ARG A 238 -16.96 -5.30 -3.25
N ILE A 239 -16.53 -4.83 -2.07
CA ILE A 239 -16.46 -3.39 -1.78
C ILE A 239 -15.56 -2.62 -2.76
N PRO A 240 -14.37 -3.11 -3.19
CA PRO A 240 -13.57 -2.41 -4.20
C PRO A 240 -14.35 -2.13 -5.49
N GLY A 241 -15.29 -3.01 -5.84
CA GLY A 241 -16.17 -2.87 -7.01
C GLY A 241 -17.17 -1.72 -6.92
N ILE A 242 -17.53 -1.27 -5.72
CA ILE A 242 -18.46 -0.16 -5.48
C ILE A 242 -17.78 1.14 -5.04
N MET A 243 -16.49 1.12 -4.74
CA MET A 243 -15.71 2.33 -4.40
C MET A 243 -15.48 3.20 -5.62
N SER A 244 -15.22 4.49 -5.40
CA SER A 244 -14.73 5.38 -6.46
C SER A 244 -13.39 4.90 -6.98
N PRO A 245 -13.15 4.94 -8.30
CA PRO A 245 -11.84 4.68 -8.88
C PRO A 245 -10.77 5.57 -8.27
N LEU A 246 -9.54 5.08 -8.21
CA LEU A 246 -8.39 5.86 -7.77
C LEU A 246 -8.04 6.92 -8.82
N SER A 247 -7.73 8.13 -8.39
CA SER A 247 -7.13 9.15 -9.26
C SER A 247 -5.72 8.73 -9.71
N GLU A 248 -5.21 9.31 -10.78
CA GLU A 248 -3.87 9.01 -11.30
C GLU A 248 -2.78 9.10 -10.22
N SER A 249 -2.83 10.14 -9.38
CA SER A 249 -1.89 10.29 -8.27
C SER A 249 -2.03 9.19 -7.22
N GLU A 250 -3.26 8.77 -6.90
CA GLU A 250 -3.52 7.67 -5.96
C GLU A 250 -3.11 6.32 -6.54
N GLN A 251 -3.30 6.10 -7.84
CA GLN A 251 -2.82 4.92 -8.55
C GLN A 251 -1.29 4.80 -8.46
N LEU A 252 -0.56 5.91 -8.68
CA LEU A 252 0.90 5.94 -8.54
C LEU A 252 1.38 5.70 -7.10
N GLU A 253 0.66 6.20 -6.08
CA GLU A 253 0.95 5.89 -4.68
C GLU A 253 0.84 4.38 -4.40
N VAL A 254 -0.26 3.75 -4.85
CA VAL A 254 -0.50 2.31 -4.68
C VAL A 254 0.50 1.48 -5.47
N ALA A 255 0.76 1.85 -6.72
CA ALA A 255 1.74 1.17 -7.57
C ALA A 255 3.16 1.25 -6.97
N SER A 256 3.55 2.40 -6.41
CA SER A 256 4.84 2.57 -5.72
C SER A 256 4.99 1.64 -4.51
N ILE A 257 3.92 1.44 -3.74
CA ILE A 257 3.92 0.47 -2.63
C ILE A 257 4.09 -0.95 -3.17
N ARG A 258 3.36 -1.31 -4.23
CA ARG A 258 3.45 -2.64 -4.86
C ARG A 258 4.83 -2.90 -5.47
N SER A 259 5.39 -1.90 -6.14
CA SER A 259 6.76 -1.92 -6.67
C SER A 259 7.77 -2.22 -5.56
N LEU A 260 7.69 -1.48 -4.43
CA LEU A 260 8.58 -1.70 -3.29
C LEU A 260 8.45 -3.10 -2.67
N CYS A 261 7.25 -3.69 -2.74
CA CYS A 261 6.99 -5.06 -2.28
C CYS A 261 7.37 -6.14 -3.31
N GLY A 262 7.74 -5.78 -4.55
CA GLY A 262 7.94 -6.73 -5.65
C GLY A 262 6.64 -7.43 -6.08
N THR A 263 5.49 -6.76 -5.90
CA THR A 263 4.16 -7.31 -6.20
C THR A 263 3.38 -6.45 -7.19
N LEU A 264 4.08 -5.67 -8.02
CA LEU A 264 3.45 -4.88 -9.07
C LEU A 264 2.91 -5.81 -10.15
N PRO A 265 1.61 -5.70 -10.52
CA PRO A 265 1.04 -6.58 -11.53
C PRO A 265 1.63 -6.34 -12.93
N SER A 266 1.76 -7.39 -13.74
CA SER A 266 2.22 -7.30 -15.13
C SER A 266 1.28 -6.50 -16.05
N TYR A 267 -0.01 -6.36 -15.68
CA TYR A 267 -0.96 -5.50 -16.39
C TYR A 267 -0.80 -4.00 -16.05
N GLY A 268 0.14 -3.65 -15.18
CA GLY A 268 0.45 -2.26 -14.86
C GLY A 268 -0.37 -1.66 -13.71
N ILE A 269 -0.67 -0.36 -13.84
CA ILE A 269 -1.36 0.43 -12.83
C ILE A 269 -2.88 0.22 -12.95
N SER A 270 -3.56 0.04 -11.81
CA SER A 270 -5.01 -0.15 -11.73
C SER A 270 -5.68 0.99 -10.99
N ASP A 271 -6.84 1.40 -11.46
CA ASP A 271 -7.72 2.36 -10.78
C ASP A 271 -8.59 1.74 -9.67
N VAL A 272 -8.54 0.40 -9.55
CA VAL A 272 -9.30 -0.34 -8.52
C VAL A 272 -8.59 -0.24 -7.18
N PRO A 273 -9.29 0.22 -6.11
CA PRO A 273 -8.72 0.26 -4.76
C PRO A 273 -8.24 -1.11 -4.29
N PRO A 274 -7.06 -1.20 -3.65
CA PRO A 274 -6.53 -2.47 -3.15
C PRO A 274 -7.41 -3.09 -2.06
N PHE A 275 -7.41 -4.42 -2.01
CA PHE A 275 -8.08 -5.21 -0.99
C PHE A 275 -7.09 -6.15 -0.31
N GLU A 276 -6.80 -5.89 0.96
CA GLU A 276 -5.88 -6.69 1.77
C GLU A 276 -6.65 -7.40 2.87
N ALA A 277 -6.54 -8.72 2.90
CA ALA A 277 -7.23 -9.58 3.86
C ALA A 277 -6.22 -10.48 4.59
N PRO A 278 -5.49 -9.97 5.59
CA PRO A 278 -4.54 -10.75 6.34
C PRO A 278 -5.27 -11.82 7.17
N HIS A 279 -4.71 -13.03 7.21
CA HIS A 279 -5.24 -14.10 8.04
C HIS A 279 -5.15 -13.73 9.54
N HIS A 280 -6.09 -14.18 10.39
CA HIS A 280 -6.12 -13.81 11.81
C HIS A 280 -4.87 -14.28 12.60
N THR A 281 -4.12 -15.27 12.08
CA THR A 281 -2.83 -15.70 12.65
C THR A 281 -1.65 -14.81 12.23
N ALA A 282 -1.87 -13.79 11.40
CA ALA A 282 -0.81 -12.91 10.94
C ALA A 282 -0.08 -12.24 12.12
N SER A 283 1.24 -12.21 12.03
CA SER A 283 2.07 -11.56 13.04
C SER A 283 1.92 -10.03 12.97
N THR A 284 2.24 -9.35 14.06
CA THR A 284 2.31 -7.88 14.09
C THR A 284 3.24 -7.32 12.99
N ALA A 285 4.36 -8.00 12.73
CA ALA A 285 5.30 -7.60 11.69
C ALA A 285 4.73 -7.77 10.27
N SER A 286 3.93 -8.80 10.02
CA SER A 286 3.23 -8.98 8.74
C SER A 286 2.16 -7.91 8.52
N LEU A 287 1.52 -7.42 9.59
CA LEU A 287 0.49 -6.40 9.50
C LEU A 287 1.08 -4.99 9.35
N VAL A 288 2.00 -4.60 10.23
CA VAL A 288 2.59 -3.26 10.29
C VAL A 288 3.73 -3.10 9.30
N GLY A 289 4.48 -4.17 9.10
CA GLY A 289 5.72 -4.18 8.36
C GLY A 289 6.93 -4.42 9.27
N GLY A 290 8.02 -4.80 8.67
CA GLY A 290 9.25 -5.15 9.39
C GLY A 290 10.27 -5.83 8.50
N GLY A 291 11.20 -6.55 9.09
CA GLY A 291 12.27 -7.27 8.41
C GLY A 291 13.64 -7.01 9.05
N ALA A 292 14.64 -7.81 8.69
CA ALA A 292 16.00 -7.72 9.25
C ALA A 292 16.80 -6.52 8.68
N GLY A 293 16.42 -6.01 7.51
CA GLY A 293 17.10 -4.91 6.80
C GLY A 293 16.29 -3.61 6.77
N LEU A 294 15.96 -3.15 5.56
CA LEU A 294 14.93 -2.13 5.34
C LEU A 294 13.57 -2.68 5.80
N ALA A 295 12.85 -1.85 6.55
CA ALA A 295 11.50 -2.22 6.95
C ALA A 295 10.63 -2.38 5.70
N GLN A 296 10.14 -3.60 5.45
CA GLN A 296 9.20 -3.87 4.35
C GLN A 296 7.79 -3.44 4.76
N PRO A 297 6.98 -2.93 3.81
CA PRO A 297 5.60 -2.57 4.08
C PRO A 297 4.76 -3.80 4.49
N GLY A 298 3.94 -3.65 5.54
CA GLY A 298 2.97 -4.67 5.94
C GLY A 298 1.62 -4.53 5.23
N ALA A 299 0.66 -5.40 5.61
CA ALA A 299 -0.70 -5.40 5.04
C ALA A 299 -1.41 -4.05 5.21
N ILE A 300 -1.18 -3.32 6.30
CA ILE A 300 -1.74 -1.98 6.53
C ILE A 300 -1.30 -1.00 5.44
N THR A 301 -0.02 -1.01 5.06
CA THR A 301 0.50 -0.15 4.00
C THR A 301 0.03 -0.62 2.63
N ARG A 302 -0.02 -1.93 2.37
CA ARG A 302 -0.52 -2.47 1.09
C ARG A 302 -2.01 -2.16 0.88
N ALA A 303 -2.79 -2.01 1.97
CA ALA A 303 -4.19 -1.57 1.93
C ALA A 303 -4.36 -0.06 1.68
N HIS A 304 -3.28 0.70 1.52
CA HIS A 304 -3.34 2.15 1.31
C HIS A 304 -4.26 2.52 0.15
N ARG A 305 -5.13 3.53 0.32
CA ARG A 305 -6.18 3.96 -0.62
C ARG A 305 -7.27 2.93 -0.91
N GLY A 306 -7.28 1.81 -0.18
CA GLY A 306 -8.22 0.71 -0.36
C GLY A 306 -8.78 0.20 0.95
N ILE A 307 -8.90 -1.10 1.05
CA ILE A 307 -9.58 -1.80 2.15
C ILE A 307 -8.60 -2.72 2.88
N LEU A 308 -8.59 -2.59 4.19
CA LEU A 308 -8.06 -3.62 5.09
C LEU A 308 -9.24 -4.40 5.65
N PHE A 309 -9.40 -5.65 5.22
CA PHE A 309 -10.43 -6.55 5.71
C PHE A 309 -9.88 -7.49 6.78
N MET A 310 -10.49 -7.46 7.95
CA MET A 310 -10.16 -8.35 9.05
C MET A 310 -11.29 -9.32 9.28
N ASP A 311 -11.17 -10.51 8.68
CA ASP A 311 -12.12 -11.60 8.95
C ASP A 311 -11.84 -12.22 10.31
N GLU A 312 -12.89 -12.70 10.98
CA GLU A 312 -12.78 -13.24 12.34
C GLU A 312 -12.03 -12.30 13.30
N ALA A 313 -12.33 -11.00 13.21
CA ALA A 313 -11.59 -9.95 13.91
C ALA A 313 -11.30 -10.22 15.40
N PRO A 314 -12.20 -10.84 16.22
CA PRO A 314 -11.90 -11.22 17.60
C PRO A 314 -10.85 -12.32 17.75
N GLU A 315 -10.48 -13.05 16.67
CA GLU A 315 -9.43 -14.07 16.72
C GLU A 315 -8.02 -13.52 16.58
N PHE A 316 -7.88 -12.30 16.08
CA PHE A 316 -6.59 -11.62 16.10
C PHE A 316 -6.10 -11.37 17.53
N SER A 317 -4.77 -11.40 17.72
CA SER A 317 -4.20 -11.05 19.02
C SER A 317 -4.53 -9.60 19.40
N ALA A 318 -4.78 -9.33 20.67
CA ALA A 318 -5.03 -7.98 21.17
C ALA A 318 -3.88 -7.02 20.81
N ARG A 319 -2.63 -7.50 20.82
CA ARG A 319 -1.45 -6.75 20.41
C ARG A 319 -1.51 -6.36 18.93
N THR A 320 -1.89 -7.28 18.06
CA THR A 320 -2.05 -7.04 16.62
C THR A 320 -3.13 -5.99 16.36
N LEU A 321 -4.29 -6.12 17.01
CA LEU A 321 -5.37 -5.15 16.88
C LEU A 321 -4.97 -3.74 17.35
N GLN A 322 -4.22 -3.64 18.46
CA GLN A 322 -3.76 -2.35 18.98
C GLN A 322 -2.87 -1.58 18.00
N THR A 323 -2.14 -2.27 17.10
CA THR A 323 -1.29 -1.60 16.09
C THR A 323 -2.07 -0.84 15.04
N LEU A 324 -3.37 -1.10 14.88
CA LEU A 324 -4.25 -0.36 13.96
C LEU A 324 -4.58 1.05 14.46
N ARG A 325 -4.42 1.32 15.76
CA ARG A 325 -4.90 2.58 16.38
C ARG A 325 -4.22 3.80 15.78
N GLU A 326 -2.90 3.76 15.65
CA GLU A 326 -2.12 4.87 15.11
C GLU A 326 -2.41 5.09 13.61
N PRO A 327 -2.35 4.08 12.73
CA PRO A 327 -2.67 4.27 11.31
C PRO A 327 -4.08 4.78 11.04
N LEU A 328 -5.07 4.34 11.82
CA LEU A 328 -6.46 4.81 11.69
C LEU A 328 -6.65 6.31 12.04
N GLU A 329 -5.75 6.88 12.83
CA GLU A 329 -5.79 8.31 13.20
C GLU A 329 -4.85 9.14 12.33
N SER A 330 -3.62 8.70 12.17
CA SER A 330 -2.56 9.45 11.52
C SER A 330 -2.54 9.29 10.00
N GLY A 331 -3.05 8.15 9.49
CA GLY A 331 -2.97 7.79 8.08
C GLY A 331 -1.59 7.34 7.61
N TYR A 332 -0.70 7.00 8.55
CA TYR A 332 0.62 6.42 8.26
C TYR A 332 1.04 5.41 9.31
N VAL A 333 1.99 4.56 8.96
CA VAL A 333 2.68 3.63 9.85
C VAL A 333 4.11 4.10 10.04
N ALA A 334 4.56 4.24 11.29
CA ALA A 334 5.95 4.54 11.64
C ALA A 334 6.65 3.26 12.09
N ILE A 335 7.70 2.84 11.37
CA ILE A 335 8.50 1.67 11.71
C ILE A 335 9.87 2.15 12.20
N SER A 336 10.08 2.11 13.50
CA SER A 336 11.35 2.50 14.14
C SER A 336 12.30 1.31 14.23
N ARG A 337 13.55 1.52 13.80
CA ARG A 337 14.67 0.56 13.88
C ARG A 337 15.90 1.25 14.43
N ALA A 338 16.92 0.50 14.81
CA ALA A 338 18.17 1.04 15.34
C ALA A 338 18.83 2.10 14.44
N LYS A 339 18.58 2.04 13.12
CA LYS A 339 19.16 2.93 12.10
C LYS A 339 18.23 4.05 11.64
N GLY A 340 17.05 4.23 12.26
CA GLY A 340 16.11 5.30 11.92
C GLY A 340 14.65 4.85 11.87
N THR A 341 13.75 5.82 11.70
CA THR A 341 12.31 5.61 11.55
C THR A 341 11.90 5.80 10.10
N THR A 342 11.16 4.85 9.57
CA THR A 342 10.60 4.88 8.22
C THR A 342 9.09 5.07 8.33
N TYR A 343 8.53 5.98 7.53
CA TYR A 343 7.11 6.26 7.47
C TYR A 343 6.52 5.71 6.17
N TYR A 344 5.43 4.95 6.29
CA TYR A 344 4.66 4.45 5.16
C TYR A 344 3.24 4.99 5.20
N PRO A 345 2.66 5.38 4.07
CA PRO A 345 1.27 5.80 4.02
C PRO A 345 0.34 4.62 4.34
N ALA A 346 -0.74 4.91 5.06
CA ALA A 346 -1.67 3.90 5.57
C ALA A 346 -3.10 4.46 5.68
N ARG A 347 -3.57 5.14 4.62
CA ARG A 347 -4.94 5.63 4.53
C ARG A 347 -5.82 4.56 3.92
N PHE A 348 -6.40 3.73 4.74
CA PHE A 348 -7.26 2.61 4.34
C PHE A 348 -8.63 2.71 5.01
N GLN A 349 -9.61 2.05 4.44
CA GLN A 349 -10.90 1.82 5.07
C GLN A 349 -10.87 0.46 5.77
N LEU A 350 -11.15 0.45 7.09
CA LEU A 350 -11.19 -0.77 7.88
C LEU A 350 -12.56 -1.42 7.81
N ILE A 351 -12.61 -2.65 7.34
CA ILE A 351 -13.80 -3.50 7.36
C ILE A 351 -13.49 -4.71 8.24
N MET A 352 -14.33 -4.95 9.22
CA MET A 352 -14.17 -6.06 10.16
C MET A 352 -15.35 -7.00 10.06
N ALA A 353 -15.11 -8.29 10.14
CA ALA A 353 -16.15 -9.30 10.30
C ALA A 353 -15.93 -10.09 11.59
N ALA A 354 -17.02 -10.39 12.29
CA ALA A 354 -16.99 -11.19 13.50
C ALA A 354 -18.15 -12.17 13.54
N ASN A 355 -17.93 -13.30 14.18
CA ASN A 355 -19.03 -14.17 14.60
C ASN A 355 -19.65 -13.63 15.90
N PRO A 356 -20.93 -13.93 16.21
CA PRO A 356 -21.59 -13.44 17.43
C PRO A 356 -21.05 -14.07 18.72
N CYS A 357 -20.27 -15.14 18.63
CA CYS A 357 -19.59 -15.81 19.74
C CYS A 357 -18.53 -16.79 19.20
N PRO A 358 -17.70 -17.44 20.04
CA PRO A 358 -16.72 -18.43 19.58
C PRO A 358 -17.28 -19.60 18.79
N CYS A 359 -18.47 -20.11 19.11
CA CYS A 359 -19.11 -21.17 18.32
C CYS A 359 -19.87 -20.63 17.08
N GLY A 360 -20.08 -19.31 16.98
CA GLY A 360 -20.76 -18.66 15.86
C GLY A 360 -22.29 -18.62 15.91
N TYR A 361 -22.92 -19.24 16.91
CA TYR A 361 -24.38 -19.46 16.89
C TYR A 361 -25.19 -18.65 17.93
N ALA A 362 -24.58 -17.68 18.62
CA ALA A 362 -25.32 -16.78 19.50
C ALA A 362 -26.06 -15.69 18.70
N TYR A 363 -27.02 -16.11 17.89
CA TYR A 363 -27.84 -15.25 17.03
C TYR A 363 -29.35 -15.55 17.27
N GLY A 364 -30.21 -14.53 17.16
CA GLY A 364 -31.63 -14.69 17.45
C GLY A 364 -31.88 -15.13 18.90
N ASN A 365 -32.65 -16.19 19.09
CA ASN A 365 -32.90 -16.76 20.43
C ASN A 365 -31.71 -17.57 21.01
N GLY A 366 -30.64 -17.74 20.24
CA GLY A 366 -29.39 -18.40 20.68
C GLY A 366 -29.48 -19.90 20.96
N GLU A 367 -30.56 -20.58 20.55
CA GLU A 367 -30.77 -22.02 20.84
C GLU A 367 -29.62 -22.94 20.41
N ARG A 368 -28.92 -22.59 19.32
CA ARG A 368 -27.77 -23.36 18.81
C ARG A 368 -26.44 -23.02 19.49
N CYS A 369 -26.42 -22.00 20.35
CA CYS A 369 -25.19 -21.52 20.98
C CYS A 369 -24.84 -22.38 22.20
N THR A 370 -23.64 -22.93 22.21
CA THR A 370 -23.08 -23.73 23.33
C THR A 370 -22.13 -22.93 24.24
N CYS A 371 -21.88 -21.66 23.92
CA CYS A 371 -20.93 -20.81 24.63
C CYS A 371 -21.52 -20.33 25.97
N ARG A 372 -20.71 -20.35 27.03
CA ARG A 372 -21.05 -19.69 28.28
C ARG A 372 -21.01 -18.16 28.09
N GLU A 373 -21.78 -17.43 28.88
CA GLU A 373 -21.82 -15.97 28.80
C GLU A 373 -20.41 -15.34 28.99
N LYS A 374 -19.63 -15.84 29.91
CA LYS A 374 -18.23 -15.40 30.11
C LYS A 374 -17.37 -15.56 28.87
N ASP A 375 -17.56 -16.62 28.10
CA ASP A 375 -16.79 -16.86 26.87
C ASP A 375 -17.20 -15.90 25.75
N ARG A 376 -18.50 -15.55 25.66
CA ARG A 376 -19.01 -14.52 24.75
C ARG A 376 -18.46 -13.15 25.06
N ILE A 377 -18.50 -12.74 26.32
CA ILE A 377 -17.95 -11.46 26.80
C ILE A 377 -16.43 -11.42 26.51
N LYS A 378 -15.69 -12.48 26.87
CA LYS A 378 -14.25 -12.58 26.61
C LYS A 378 -13.91 -12.54 25.12
N TYR A 379 -14.75 -13.09 24.27
CA TYR A 379 -14.57 -13.08 22.81
C TYR A 379 -14.62 -11.65 22.25
N PHE A 380 -15.68 -10.90 22.55
CA PHE A 380 -15.81 -9.52 22.12
C PHE A 380 -14.86 -8.54 22.83
N SER A 381 -14.45 -8.83 24.07
CA SER A 381 -13.50 -7.96 24.79
C SER A 381 -12.10 -7.92 24.13
N ARG A 382 -11.77 -8.88 23.26
CA ARG A 382 -10.56 -8.83 22.40
C ARG A 382 -10.61 -7.65 21.42
N LEU A 383 -11.80 -7.29 20.95
CA LEU A 383 -12.02 -6.05 20.21
C LEU A 383 -12.06 -4.91 21.23
N SER A 384 -10.90 -4.34 21.53
CA SER A 384 -10.78 -3.28 22.53
C SER A 384 -11.71 -2.09 22.25
N GLY A 385 -12.30 -1.49 23.30
CA GLY A 385 -13.14 -0.29 23.17
C GLY A 385 -12.56 0.78 22.26
N PRO A 386 -11.26 1.12 22.37
CA PRO A 386 -10.61 2.09 21.49
C PRO A 386 -10.65 1.78 20.00
N ILE A 387 -10.71 0.52 19.56
CA ILE A 387 -10.87 0.16 18.14
C ILE A 387 -12.33 0.27 17.74
N LEU A 388 -13.23 -0.27 18.55
CA LEU A 388 -14.68 -0.16 18.30
C LEU A 388 -15.14 1.30 18.27
N ASP A 389 -14.53 2.15 19.08
CA ASP A 389 -14.78 3.60 19.03
C ASP A 389 -14.39 4.22 17.66
N ARG A 390 -13.55 3.57 16.85
CA ARG A 390 -13.16 4.04 15.52
C ARG A 390 -14.01 3.46 14.40
N ILE A 391 -14.83 2.46 14.70
CA ILE A 391 -15.80 1.92 13.74
C ILE A 391 -17.02 2.85 13.69
N ASP A 392 -17.37 3.29 12.49
CA ASP A 392 -18.51 4.19 12.28
C ASP A 392 -19.83 3.42 12.17
N ILE A 393 -19.81 2.31 11.43
CA ILE A 393 -21.00 1.50 11.11
C ILE A 393 -20.86 0.12 11.76
N GLN A 394 -21.89 -0.31 12.47
CA GLN A 394 -21.97 -1.65 13.04
C GLN A 394 -23.30 -2.28 12.59
N ILE A 395 -23.24 -3.41 11.89
CA ILE A 395 -24.42 -4.08 11.37
C ILE A 395 -24.42 -5.58 11.70
N GLU A 396 -25.61 -6.13 11.80
CA GLU A 396 -25.82 -7.58 11.77
C GLU A 396 -26.07 -8.07 10.36
N VAL A 397 -25.49 -9.23 10.04
CA VAL A 397 -25.66 -9.93 8.78
C VAL A 397 -26.40 -11.24 9.09
N PRO A 398 -27.74 -11.25 8.98
CA PRO A 398 -28.56 -12.41 9.31
C PRO A 398 -28.35 -13.55 8.31
N PRO A 399 -28.70 -14.79 8.66
CA PRO A 399 -28.77 -15.87 7.68
C PRO A 399 -29.82 -15.58 6.59
N VAL A 400 -29.56 -16.01 5.37
CA VAL A 400 -30.56 -15.95 4.31
C VAL A 400 -31.62 -17.04 4.57
N GLU A 401 -32.87 -16.64 4.81
CA GLU A 401 -33.91 -17.56 5.24
C GLU A 401 -34.50 -18.39 4.07
N ARG A 402 -34.50 -17.86 2.85
CA ARG A 402 -35.10 -18.53 1.68
C ARG A 402 -34.31 -18.25 0.40
N ILE A 403 -34.11 -19.28 -0.38
CA ILE A 403 -33.63 -19.22 -1.75
C ILE A 403 -34.80 -19.72 -2.62
N ASN A 404 -35.38 -18.85 -3.44
CA ASN A 404 -36.42 -19.27 -4.38
C ASN A 404 -35.76 -19.92 -5.60
N PRO A 405 -36.12 -21.17 -5.99
CA PRO A 405 -35.60 -21.81 -7.19
C PRO A 405 -35.94 -20.97 -8.43
N GLY A 406 -34.96 -20.75 -9.29
CA GLY A 406 -35.18 -19.99 -10.53
C GLY A 406 -35.11 -18.46 -10.42
N THR A 407 -34.85 -17.90 -9.23
CA THR A 407 -34.55 -16.48 -9.11
C THR A 407 -33.16 -16.19 -9.67
N VAL A 408 -33.15 -15.54 -10.82
CA VAL A 408 -31.91 -14.85 -11.29
C VAL A 408 -31.55 -13.84 -10.20
N PRO A 409 -30.24 -13.68 -9.83
CA PRO A 409 -29.85 -12.64 -8.92
C PRO A 409 -30.43 -11.30 -9.40
N SER A 410 -31.41 -10.78 -8.68
CA SER A 410 -32.07 -9.49 -9.03
C SER A 410 -31.48 -8.33 -8.26
N GLY A 411 -30.30 -8.54 -7.67
CA GLY A 411 -29.57 -7.53 -6.94
C GLY A 411 -29.04 -6.42 -7.86
N GLU A 412 -28.87 -5.24 -7.29
CA GLU A 412 -28.30 -4.11 -7.99
C GLU A 412 -26.81 -4.39 -8.30
N SER A 413 -26.33 -4.01 -9.49
CA SER A 413 -24.94 -4.23 -9.90
C SER A 413 -23.98 -3.33 -9.14
N SER A 414 -22.75 -3.80 -8.93
CA SER A 414 -21.67 -2.97 -8.36
C SER A 414 -21.48 -1.68 -9.14
N HIS A 415 -21.67 -1.69 -10.45
CA HIS A 415 -21.55 -0.50 -11.30
C HIS A 415 -22.61 0.57 -10.95
N ALA A 416 -23.89 0.18 -10.78
CA ALA A 416 -24.95 1.12 -10.43
C ALA A 416 -24.73 1.74 -9.03
N ILE A 417 -24.32 0.93 -8.06
CA ILE A 417 -23.93 1.41 -6.72
C ILE A 417 -22.74 2.37 -6.80
N ARG A 418 -21.71 2.01 -7.58
CA ARG A 418 -20.51 2.86 -7.77
C ARG A 418 -20.86 4.25 -8.28
N LEU A 419 -21.77 4.37 -9.23
CA LEU A 419 -22.19 5.67 -9.76
C LEU A 419 -22.76 6.56 -8.67
N ARG A 420 -23.63 6.05 -7.78
CA ARG A 420 -24.13 6.83 -6.63
C ARG A 420 -23.04 7.20 -5.64
N VAL A 421 -22.13 6.26 -5.34
CA VAL A 421 -20.98 6.50 -4.49
C VAL A 421 -20.09 7.60 -5.06
N MET A 422 -19.84 7.60 -6.38
CA MET A 422 -19.04 8.64 -7.04
C MET A 422 -19.69 10.01 -6.93
N VAL A 423 -21.01 10.12 -7.13
CA VAL A 423 -21.75 11.38 -6.99
C VAL A 423 -21.66 11.90 -5.55
N ALA A 424 -21.93 11.04 -4.55
CA ALA A 424 -21.83 11.41 -3.13
C ALA A 424 -20.40 11.84 -2.74
N ARG A 425 -19.38 11.13 -3.24
CA ARG A 425 -17.96 11.50 -3.03
C ARG A 425 -17.60 12.83 -3.66
N GLN A 426 -18.11 13.11 -4.86
CA GLN A 426 -17.88 14.38 -5.53
C GLN A 426 -18.51 15.52 -4.74
N THR A 427 -19.76 15.37 -4.30
CA THR A 427 -20.46 16.36 -3.46
C THR A 427 -19.68 16.65 -2.17
N ALA A 428 -19.16 15.60 -1.50
CA ALA A 428 -18.34 15.78 -0.31
C ALA A 428 -17.01 16.49 -0.60
N ARG A 429 -16.31 16.13 -1.71
CA ARG A 429 -15.05 16.80 -2.12
C ARG A 429 -15.25 18.28 -2.40
N GLU A 430 -16.31 18.66 -3.09
CA GLU A 430 -16.64 20.04 -3.37
C GLU A 430 -16.93 20.83 -2.08
N ARG A 431 -17.71 20.26 -1.16
CA ARG A 431 -18.01 20.83 0.15
C ARG A 431 -16.74 21.07 0.97
N PHE A 432 -15.80 20.14 0.92
CA PHE A 432 -14.60 20.17 1.76
C PHE A 432 -13.34 20.68 1.06
N ARG A 433 -13.48 21.29 -0.10
CA ARG A 433 -12.34 21.75 -0.92
C ARG A 433 -11.37 22.63 -0.15
N GLU A 434 -11.87 23.53 0.68
CA GLU A 434 -11.05 24.46 1.48
C GLU A 434 -10.30 23.75 2.62
N PHE A 435 -10.81 22.62 3.09
CA PHE A 435 -10.23 21.84 4.19
C PHE A 435 -9.28 20.73 3.72
N GLY A 436 -9.25 20.44 2.42
CA GLY A 436 -8.49 19.32 1.86
C GLY A 436 -9.03 17.94 2.26
N TRP A 437 -10.27 17.84 2.76
CA TRP A 437 -10.92 16.57 3.07
C TRP A 437 -11.58 16.01 1.81
N VAL A 438 -11.53 14.68 1.67
CA VAL A 438 -12.04 13.98 0.47
C VAL A 438 -13.32 13.17 0.72
N CYS A 439 -13.74 13.05 2.00
CA CYS A 439 -14.94 12.30 2.39
C CYS A 439 -15.46 12.74 3.77
N ASN A 440 -16.72 12.39 4.06
CA ASN A 440 -17.39 12.78 5.30
C ASN A 440 -16.73 12.20 6.56
N ALA A 441 -16.09 11.03 6.49
CA ALA A 441 -15.38 10.44 7.64
C ALA A 441 -14.24 11.34 8.16
N GLN A 442 -13.71 12.25 7.34
CA GLN A 442 -12.64 13.18 7.73
C GLN A 442 -13.15 14.47 8.39
N ALA A 443 -14.45 14.78 8.28
CA ALA A 443 -15.02 16.00 8.85
C ALA A 443 -14.83 16.07 10.36
N THR A 444 -14.38 17.23 10.86
CA THR A 444 -14.18 17.44 12.29
C THR A 444 -15.50 17.66 13.03
N GLY A 445 -15.56 17.28 14.30
CA GLY A 445 -16.76 17.50 15.13
C GLY A 445 -17.16 18.99 15.22
N THR A 446 -16.20 19.91 15.17
CA THR A 446 -16.46 21.36 15.14
C THR A 446 -17.21 21.75 13.88
N TRP A 447 -16.74 21.31 12.73
CA TRP A 447 -17.41 21.58 11.44
C TRP A 447 -18.80 20.98 11.39
N LEU A 448 -18.94 19.73 11.84
CA LEU A 448 -20.23 19.02 11.86
C LEU A 448 -21.26 19.76 12.69
N ARG A 449 -20.91 20.17 13.90
CA ARG A 449 -21.82 20.92 14.79
C ARG A 449 -22.20 22.29 14.25
N ALA A 450 -21.29 22.95 13.54
CA ALA A 450 -21.56 24.27 12.94
C ALA A 450 -22.46 24.22 11.71
N ASN A 451 -22.46 23.09 10.97
CA ASN A 451 -23.12 22.98 9.67
C ASN A 451 -24.35 22.04 9.67
N THR A 452 -24.62 21.32 10.76
CA THR A 452 -25.78 20.44 10.88
C THR A 452 -26.98 21.22 11.45
N SER A 453 -28.17 20.95 10.93
CA SER A 453 -29.39 21.64 11.34
C SER A 453 -29.72 21.42 12.84
N THR A 454 -30.27 22.43 13.49
CA THR A 454 -30.63 22.39 14.94
C THR A 454 -31.53 21.18 15.27
N LYS A 455 -32.52 20.88 14.41
CA LYS A 455 -33.41 19.73 14.60
C LYS A 455 -32.68 18.40 14.57
N ALA A 456 -31.69 18.26 13.71
CA ALA A 456 -30.86 17.03 13.64
C ALA A 456 -29.90 16.93 14.85
N ILE A 457 -29.36 18.06 15.34
CA ILE A 457 -28.53 18.11 16.55
C ILE A 457 -29.35 17.76 17.80
N GLU A 458 -30.61 18.15 17.92
CA GLU A 458 -31.49 17.77 19.01
C GLU A 458 -31.63 16.26 19.20
N LEU A 459 -31.71 15.51 18.07
CA LEU A 459 -31.72 14.05 18.13
C LEU A 459 -30.40 13.47 18.69
N VAL A 460 -29.28 14.05 18.30
CA VAL A 460 -27.96 13.65 18.83
C VAL A 460 -27.89 13.95 20.32
N ASN A 461 -28.36 15.14 20.79
CA ASN A 461 -28.40 15.51 22.19
C ASN A 461 -29.27 14.58 23.01
N HIS A 462 -30.42 14.16 22.47
CA HIS A 462 -31.28 13.16 23.12
C HIS A 462 -30.57 11.80 23.24
N ALA A 463 -29.83 11.37 22.21
CA ALA A 463 -29.06 10.11 22.22
C ALA A 463 -27.88 10.19 23.22
N LEU A 464 -27.26 11.35 23.38
CA LEU A 464 -26.22 11.59 24.40
C LEU A 464 -26.81 11.56 25.82
N ALA A 465 -27.92 12.26 26.04
CA ALA A 465 -28.59 12.34 27.35
C ALA A 465 -29.12 10.96 27.81
N SER A 466 -29.50 10.10 26.89
CA SER A 466 -29.92 8.71 27.15
C SER A 466 -28.76 7.70 27.19
N GLU A 467 -27.50 8.16 27.22
CA GLU A 467 -26.28 7.33 27.23
C GLU A 467 -26.17 6.33 26.07
N ARG A 468 -26.99 6.46 25.03
CA ARG A 468 -26.94 5.62 23.83
C ARG A 468 -25.73 5.90 22.97
N LEU A 469 -25.18 7.12 23.04
CA LEU A 469 -23.97 7.55 22.34
C LEU A 469 -22.99 8.21 23.30
N SER A 470 -21.70 7.99 23.05
CA SER A 470 -20.62 8.84 23.59
C SER A 470 -20.47 10.10 22.71
N LEU A 471 -19.72 11.10 23.17
CA LEU A 471 -19.44 12.29 22.35
C LEU A 471 -18.75 11.95 21.02
N ARG A 472 -17.81 10.99 21.02
CA ARG A 472 -17.21 10.45 19.79
C ARG A 472 -18.23 9.74 18.92
N GLY A 473 -19.15 9.00 19.52
CA GLY A 473 -20.27 8.35 18.84
C GLY A 473 -21.19 9.37 18.15
N ALA A 474 -21.44 10.49 18.78
CA ALA A 474 -22.23 11.60 18.23
C ALA A 474 -21.58 12.20 16.97
N ASP A 475 -20.28 12.52 17.03
CA ASP A 475 -19.56 13.03 15.85
C ASP A 475 -19.60 12.03 14.67
N ARG A 476 -19.53 10.72 14.94
CA ARG A 476 -19.63 9.67 13.91
C ARG A 476 -21.05 9.55 13.34
N ALA A 477 -22.07 9.60 14.19
CA ALA A 477 -23.46 9.61 13.72
C ALA A 477 -23.72 10.80 12.81
N MET A 478 -23.18 11.99 13.15
CA MET A 478 -23.27 13.16 12.27
C MET A 478 -22.55 12.96 10.94
N ARG A 479 -21.34 12.35 10.91
CA ARG A 479 -20.64 12.02 9.67
C ARG A 479 -21.45 11.08 8.78
N LEU A 480 -22.09 10.08 9.39
CA LEU A 480 -22.99 9.15 8.66
C LEU A 480 -24.20 9.89 8.12
N ALA A 481 -24.83 10.77 8.92
CA ALA A 481 -25.97 11.57 8.47
C ALA A 481 -25.60 12.45 7.26
N TRP A 482 -24.43 13.05 7.22
CA TRP A 482 -23.93 13.80 6.07
C TRP A 482 -23.73 12.91 4.84
N THR A 483 -23.21 11.68 5.01
CA THR A 483 -23.07 10.71 3.90
C THR A 483 -24.44 10.27 3.36
N LEU A 484 -25.40 10.01 4.23
CA LEU A 484 -26.76 9.67 3.85
C LEU A 484 -27.46 10.82 3.10
N SER A 485 -27.19 12.06 3.52
CA SER A 485 -27.66 13.26 2.85
C SER A 485 -27.08 13.36 1.43
N ASP A 486 -25.78 13.11 1.25
CA ASP A 486 -25.12 13.14 -0.05
C ASP A 486 -25.67 12.06 -1.00
N LEU A 487 -25.87 10.83 -0.50
CA LEU A 487 -26.48 9.73 -1.26
C LEU A 487 -27.93 10.02 -1.67
N SER A 488 -28.66 10.81 -0.86
CA SER A 488 -30.03 11.24 -1.13
C SER A 488 -30.12 12.51 -1.97
N GLY A 489 -28.98 13.11 -2.37
CA GLY A 489 -28.93 14.37 -3.11
C GLY A 489 -29.39 15.60 -2.32
N LYS A 490 -29.36 15.54 -0.98
CA LYS A 490 -29.72 16.64 -0.09
C LYS A 490 -28.48 17.49 0.24
N THR A 491 -28.68 18.76 0.46
CA THR A 491 -27.59 19.70 0.78
C THR A 491 -27.08 19.63 2.21
N SER A 492 -27.92 19.14 3.14
CA SER A 492 -27.59 18.95 4.55
C SER A 492 -28.49 17.88 5.18
N PRO A 493 -28.01 17.19 6.23
CA PRO A 493 -28.79 16.14 6.88
C PRO A 493 -29.98 16.72 7.66
N GLY A 494 -31.13 16.08 7.47
CA GLY A 494 -32.32 16.28 8.26
C GLY A 494 -32.43 15.30 9.44
N PRO A 495 -33.58 15.34 10.15
CA PRO A 495 -33.85 14.39 11.24
C PRO A 495 -33.83 12.92 10.81
N GLU A 496 -34.25 12.60 9.59
CA GLU A 496 -34.31 11.24 9.06
C GLU A 496 -32.92 10.65 8.89
N GLU A 497 -32.01 11.36 8.18
CA GLU A 497 -30.63 10.94 8.00
C GLU A 497 -29.89 10.84 9.34
N MET A 498 -30.22 11.72 10.28
CA MET A 498 -29.63 11.67 11.62
C MET A 498 -30.08 10.45 12.42
N MET A 499 -31.36 10.09 12.37
CA MET A 499 -31.87 8.87 13.00
C MET A 499 -31.24 7.62 12.40
N GLN A 500 -31.10 7.56 11.08
CA GLN A 500 -30.42 6.45 10.40
C GLN A 500 -28.93 6.38 10.81
N GLY A 501 -28.23 7.52 10.85
CA GLY A 501 -26.84 7.58 11.29
C GLY A 501 -26.65 7.12 12.75
N ILE A 502 -27.59 7.45 13.64
CA ILE A 502 -27.59 6.98 15.04
C ILE A 502 -27.86 5.47 15.07
N SER A 503 -28.82 4.96 14.29
CA SER A 503 -29.15 3.53 14.27
C SER A 503 -28.02 2.66 13.76
N MET A 504 -27.30 3.10 12.72
CA MET A 504 -26.11 2.39 12.19
C MET A 504 -24.93 2.36 13.21
N ARG A 505 -24.96 3.21 14.23
CA ARG A 505 -23.94 3.32 15.27
C ARG A 505 -24.32 2.60 16.56
N THR A 506 -25.59 2.44 16.82
CA THR A 506 -26.04 1.85 18.08
C THR A 506 -25.63 0.38 18.12
N ARG A 507 -24.84 0.00 19.13
CA ARG A 507 -24.49 -1.39 19.39
C ARG A 507 -25.75 -2.22 19.48
N LEU A 508 -25.80 -3.28 18.70
CA LEU A 508 -26.71 -4.38 18.93
C LEU A 508 -26.21 -5.09 20.20
N THR A 509 -26.87 -4.86 21.32
CA THR A 509 -26.57 -5.47 22.63
C THR A 509 -26.98 -6.93 22.66
#